data_cda5f5a0cd0743dde3360242e1bc014b
#
_entry.id   cda5f5a0cd0743dde3360242e1bc014b
#
_cell.length_a   1.000
_cell.length_b   1.000
_cell.length_c   1.000
_cell.angle_alpha   90.00
_cell.angle_beta   90.00
_cell.angle_gamma   90.00
#
_symmetry.space_group_name_H-M   'P 1'
#
loop_
_entity.id
_entity.type
_entity.pdbx_description
1 polymer ?
#
loop_
_entity_poly.entity_id
_entity_poly.type
_entity_poly.pdbx_seq_one_letter_code
_entity_poly.pdbx_strand_id
1 'polypeptide(L)'
;MMRQKTYRRKTAWESKEHRDAEIRRARSILGIPNTPLNADKVKSPVELAAFKKKVQKVALQVALSVIYLGLEGTGRFSEDELKKIFFSADLTMAEIESGTNSFENIEKELLNRMVKFELAKVNTTGTIPS
;
A
#
# COMPACT_ATOMS: atom_id res chain seq x y z
N MET A 1 -6.98 0.90 32.32
CA MET A 1 -7.01 1.85 31.82
C MET A 1 -5.84 2.56 31.51
N MET A 2 -5.08 2.79 32.35
CA MET A 2 -3.92 3.43 32.13
C MET A 2 -3.07 2.70 31.19
N ARG A 3 -3.19 1.45 31.19
CA ARG A 3 -2.45 0.69 30.37
C ARG A 3 -2.56 1.00 28.95
N GLN A 4 -3.67 1.35 28.45
CA GLN A 4 -3.80 1.68 27.11
C GLN A 4 -3.03 2.87 26.71
N LYS A 5 -2.95 3.87 27.54
CA LYS A 5 -2.17 5.02 27.23
C LYS A 5 -0.72 4.65 27.16
N THR A 6 -0.25 3.85 28.07
CA THR A 6 1.11 3.44 28.10
C THR A 6 1.46 2.67 26.86
N TYR A 7 0.55 1.81 26.45
CA TYR A 7 0.77 1.03 25.28
C TYR A 7 0.90 1.89 24.05
N ARG A 8 0.07 2.88 23.88
CA ARG A 8 0.15 3.73 22.73
C ARG A 8 1.38 4.59 22.72
N ARG A 9 2.06 4.70 23.85
CA ARG A 9 3.21 5.49 23.87
C ARG A 9 4.47 4.74 23.59
N LYS A 10 4.38 3.57 23.03
CA LYS A 10 5.56 2.88 22.62
C LYS A 10 6.39 3.81 21.80
N THR A 11 7.69 3.70 21.89
CA THR A 11 8.57 4.58 21.19
C THR A 11 8.35 4.50 19.68
N ALA A 12 8.67 5.56 19.00
CA ALA A 12 8.53 5.58 17.56
C ALA A 12 9.40 4.50 16.93
N TRP A 13 10.53 4.23 17.56
CA TRP A 13 11.45 3.21 17.11
C TRP A 13 10.79 1.84 17.11
N GLU A 14 10.17 1.47 18.22
CA GLU A 14 9.49 0.19 18.31
C GLU A 14 8.35 0.11 17.32
N SER A 15 7.60 1.19 17.17
CA SER A 15 6.49 1.20 16.25
C SER A 15 6.94 1.02 14.82
N LYS A 16 8.07 1.60 14.47
CA LYS A 16 8.59 1.48 13.13
C LYS A 16 9.04 0.05 12.84
N GLU A 17 9.78 -0.56 13.76
CA GLU A 17 10.24 -1.92 13.56
C GLU A 17 9.08 -2.89 13.48
N HIS A 18 8.09 -2.69 14.33
CA HIS A 18 6.93 -3.53 14.31
C HIS A 18 6.18 -3.41 12.98
N ARG A 19 6.00 -2.19 12.50
CA ARG A 19 5.32 -1.98 11.23
C ARG A 19 6.09 -2.57 10.06
N ASP A 20 7.40 -2.44 10.06
CA ASP A 20 8.22 -3.01 9.00
C ASP A 20 8.10 -4.53 8.99
N ALA A 21 8.09 -5.15 10.15
CA ALA A 21 7.94 -6.60 10.26
C ALA A 21 6.56 -7.03 9.76
N GLU A 22 5.53 -6.27 10.12
CA GLU A 22 4.17 -6.59 9.67
C GLU A 22 4.02 -6.39 8.16
N ILE A 23 4.64 -5.37 7.61
CA ILE A 23 4.61 -5.16 6.17
C ILE A 23 5.31 -6.32 5.46
N ARG A 24 6.43 -6.80 5.98
CA ARG A 24 7.11 -7.95 5.39
C ARG A 24 6.24 -9.19 5.46
N ARG A 25 5.53 -9.38 6.58
CA ARG A 25 4.63 -10.50 6.75
C ARG A 25 3.51 -10.44 5.69
N ALA A 26 2.88 -9.27 5.55
CA ALA A 26 1.81 -9.10 4.57
C ALA A 26 2.31 -9.34 3.14
N ARG A 27 3.49 -8.84 2.83
CA ARG A 27 4.07 -9.06 1.50
C ARG A 27 4.30 -10.55 1.24
N SER A 28 4.73 -11.29 2.25
CA SER A 28 4.93 -12.72 2.12
C SER A 28 3.61 -13.43 1.87
N ILE A 29 2.56 -13.06 2.61
CA ILE A 29 1.24 -13.64 2.44
C ILE A 29 0.69 -13.37 1.05
N LEU A 30 0.90 -12.16 0.55
CA LEU A 30 0.40 -11.74 -0.76
C LEU A 30 1.28 -12.24 -1.92
N GLY A 31 2.41 -12.86 -1.61
CA GLY A 31 3.30 -13.35 -2.64
C GLY A 31 4.06 -12.25 -3.37
N ILE A 32 4.26 -11.12 -2.73
CA ILE A 32 4.98 -10.00 -3.32
C ILE A 32 6.48 -10.17 -3.10
N PRO A 33 7.27 -10.20 -4.17
CA PRO A 33 8.71 -10.39 -4.00
C PRO A 33 9.39 -9.16 -3.43
N ASN A 34 10.52 -9.38 -2.78
CA ASN A 34 11.32 -8.30 -2.28
C ASN A 34 12.17 -7.78 -3.43
N THR A 35 11.90 -6.57 -3.86
CA THR A 35 12.61 -5.98 -4.98
C THR A 35 13.54 -4.89 -4.47
N PRO A 36 14.85 -5.09 -4.57
CA PRO A 36 15.77 -4.07 -4.10
C PRO A 36 15.76 -2.85 -5.02
N LEU A 37 15.88 -1.68 -4.43
CA LEU A 37 16.00 -0.44 -5.16
C LEU A 37 17.43 0.05 -5.01
N ASN A 38 18.11 0.22 -6.13
CA ASN A 38 19.49 0.64 -6.09
C ASN A 38 19.73 1.79 -7.08
N ALA A 39 19.65 3.00 -6.56
CA ALA A 39 19.79 4.19 -7.39
C ALA A 39 21.21 4.36 -7.92
N ASP A 40 22.18 3.74 -7.27
CA ASP A 40 23.58 3.88 -7.69
C ASP A 40 23.86 3.27 -9.05
N LYS A 41 22.99 2.40 -9.51
CA LYS A 41 23.16 1.76 -10.81
C LYS A 41 22.51 2.54 -11.95
N VAL A 42 21.88 3.66 -11.63
CA VAL A 42 21.22 4.48 -12.65
C VAL A 42 22.24 5.40 -13.27
N LYS A 43 22.60 5.16 -14.53
CA LYS A 43 23.62 5.92 -15.21
C LYS A 43 23.20 6.49 -16.56
N SER A 44 21.97 6.25 -16.97
CA SER A 44 21.48 6.73 -18.24
C SER A 44 20.01 7.13 -18.13
N PRO A 45 19.47 7.93 -19.07
CA PRO A 45 18.05 8.28 -19.06
C PRO A 45 17.15 7.05 -19.17
N VAL A 46 17.58 6.03 -19.91
CA VAL A 46 16.81 4.81 -20.06
C VAL A 46 16.76 4.05 -18.72
N GLU A 47 17.90 3.98 -18.06
CA GLU A 47 17.98 3.35 -16.75
C GLU A 47 17.18 4.13 -15.71
N LEU A 48 17.17 5.46 -15.83
CA LEU A 48 16.39 6.27 -14.90
C LEU A 48 14.89 6.01 -15.08
N ALA A 49 14.41 5.90 -16.33
CA ALA A 49 13.01 5.61 -16.57
C ALA A 49 12.63 4.24 -16.02
N ALA A 50 13.49 3.25 -16.21
CA ALA A 50 13.24 1.91 -15.67
C ALA A 50 13.23 1.93 -14.14
N PHE A 51 14.13 2.69 -13.54
CA PHE A 51 14.21 2.82 -12.10
C PHE A 51 12.94 3.46 -11.53
N LYS A 52 12.45 4.51 -12.19
CA LYS A 52 11.22 5.18 -11.76
C LYS A 52 10.04 4.22 -11.77
N LYS A 53 9.92 3.40 -12.81
CA LYS A 53 8.86 2.40 -12.87
C LYS A 53 8.98 1.40 -11.74
N LYS A 54 10.20 0.99 -11.43
CA LYS A 54 10.45 0.05 -10.36
C LYS A 54 10.05 0.64 -9.02
N VAL A 55 10.39 1.91 -8.79
CA VAL A 55 10.01 2.61 -7.56
C VAL A 55 8.50 2.67 -7.42
N GLN A 56 7.79 3.00 -8.50
CA GLN A 56 6.34 3.07 -8.49
C GLN A 56 5.73 1.72 -8.17
N LYS A 57 6.27 0.66 -8.76
CA LYS A 57 5.77 -0.69 -8.51
C LYS A 57 5.97 -1.09 -7.05
N VAL A 58 7.15 -0.82 -6.51
CA VAL A 58 7.44 -1.14 -5.12
C VAL A 58 6.53 -0.34 -4.18
N ALA A 59 6.29 0.94 -4.50
CA ALA A 59 5.42 1.78 -3.70
C ALA A 59 4.00 1.23 -3.66
N LEU A 60 3.48 0.78 -4.82
CA LEU A 60 2.15 0.17 -4.88
C LEU A 60 2.10 -1.12 -4.08
N GLN A 61 3.15 -1.93 -4.16
CA GLN A 61 3.21 -3.19 -3.42
C GLN A 61 3.22 -2.93 -1.91
N VAL A 62 3.94 -1.91 -1.48
CA VAL A 62 3.95 -1.55 -0.06
C VAL A 62 2.57 -1.06 0.36
N ALA A 63 1.93 -0.24 -0.48
CA ALA A 63 0.59 0.26 -0.20
C ALA A 63 -0.41 -0.90 -0.05
N LEU A 64 -0.35 -1.88 -0.94
CA LEU A 64 -1.22 -3.05 -0.84
C LEU A 64 -0.98 -3.81 0.45
N SER A 65 0.27 -3.92 0.86
CA SER A 65 0.60 -4.61 2.11
C SER A 65 0.02 -3.88 3.32
N VAL A 66 0.09 -2.55 3.31
CA VAL A 66 -0.46 -1.74 4.39
C VAL A 66 -1.99 -1.87 4.43
N ILE A 67 -2.63 -1.85 3.26
CA ILE A 67 -4.08 -2.01 3.18
C ILE A 67 -4.50 -3.39 3.67
N TYR A 68 -3.74 -4.42 3.31
CA TYR A 68 -4.00 -5.77 3.78
C TYR A 68 -4.01 -5.79 5.31
N LEU A 69 -3.00 -5.20 5.93
CA LEU A 69 -2.93 -5.16 7.38
C LEU A 69 -4.10 -4.41 8.01
N GLY A 70 -4.52 -3.33 7.36
CA GLY A 70 -5.67 -2.56 7.84
C GLY A 70 -6.94 -3.39 7.82
N LEU A 71 -7.17 -4.13 6.74
CA LEU A 71 -8.36 -4.96 6.62
C LEU A 71 -8.29 -6.16 7.57
N GLU A 72 -7.12 -6.75 7.69
CA GLU A 72 -6.92 -7.86 8.62
C GLU A 72 -7.21 -7.41 10.05
N GLY A 73 -6.81 -6.19 10.40
CA GLY A 73 -7.00 -5.65 11.73
C GLY A 73 -8.46 -5.46 12.11
N THR A 74 -9.37 -5.42 11.15
CA THR A 74 -10.80 -5.29 11.46
C THR A 74 -11.39 -6.58 12.00
N GLY A 75 -10.73 -7.71 11.76
CA GLY A 75 -11.22 -9.02 12.19
C GLY A 75 -12.46 -9.48 11.43
N ARG A 76 -12.84 -8.80 10.36
CA ARG A 76 -14.06 -9.11 9.62
C ARG A 76 -13.84 -10.01 8.41
N PHE A 77 -12.60 -10.24 8.05
CA PHE A 77 -12.25 -11.02 6.86
C PHE A 77 -11.32 -12.15 7.23
N SER A 78 -11.54 -13.31 6.63
CA SER A 78 -10.60 -14.41 6.77
C SER A 78 -9.41 -14.15 5.87
N GLU A 79 -8.33 -14.89 6.08
CA GLU A 79 -7.16 -14.76 5.25
C GLU A 79 -7.49 -15.10 3.80
N ASP A 80 -8.33 -16.11 3.56
CA ASP A 80 -8.72 -16.48 2.21
C ASP A 80 -9.53 -15.38 1.53
N GLU A 81 -10.41 -14.72 2.26
CA GLU A 81 -11.18 -13.61 1.71
C GLU A 81 -10.27 -12.46 1.35
N LEU A 82 -9.31 -12.14 2.20
CA LEU A 82 -8.35 -11.07 1.92
C LEU A 82 -7.51 -11.39 0.70
N LYS A 83 -7.08 -12.64 0.56
CA LYS A 83 -6.31 -13.03 -0.61
C LYS A 83 -7.10 -12.86 -1.89
N LYS A 84 -8.38 -13.18 -1.87
CA LYS A 84 -9.25 -12.98 -3.04
C LYS A 84 -9.38 -11.52 -3.40
N ILE A 85 -9.57 -10.66 -2.39
CA ILE A 85 -9.68 -9.23 -2.60
C ILE A 85 -8.39 -8.71 -3.26
N PHE A 86 -7.26 -9.11 -2.75
CA PHE A 86 -5.98 -8.60 -3.24
C PHE A 86 -5.58 -9.21 -4.57
N PHE A 87 -6.04 -10.42 -4.86
CA PHE A 87 -5.84 -11.00 -6.18
C PHE A 87 -6.59 -10.17 -7.22
N SER A 88 -7.82 -9.76 -6.90
CA SER A 88 -8.61 -8.92 -7.79
C SER A 88 -7.92 -7.56 -8.01
N ALA A 89 -7.37 -6.99 -6.95
CA ALA A 89 -6.64 -5.74 -7.07
C ALA A 89 -5.40 -5.88 -7.94
N ASP A 90 -4.71 -7.00 -7.80
CA ASP A 90 -3.52 -7.27 -8.59
C ASP A 90 -3.85 -7.42 -10.07
N LEU A 91 -4.97 -8.05 -10.39
CA LEU A 91 -5.42 -8.15 -11.77
C LEU A 91 -5.68 -6.77 -12.36
N THR A 92 -6.32 -5.88 -11.60
CA THR A 92 -6.58 -4.52 -12.05
C THR A 92 -5.28 -3.77 -12.30
N MET A 93 -4.31 -3.95 -11.44
CA MET A 93 -3.00 -3.32 -11.61
C MET A 93 -2.30 -3.85 -12.86
N ALA A 94 -2.42 -5.14 -13.13
CA ALA A 94 -1.84 -5.72 -14.33
C ALA A 94 -2.52 -5.15 -15.59
N GLU A 95 -3.82 -4.89 -15.53
CA GLU A 95 -4.53 -4.25 -16.64
C GLU A 95 -4.00 -2.84 -16.90
N ILE A 96 -3.73 -2.11 -15.84
CA ILE A 96 -3.18 -0.77 -15.97
C ILE A 96 -1.78 -0.83 -16.58
N GLU A 97 -0.95 -1.75 -16.13
CA GLU A 97 0.40 -1.92 -16.67
C GLU A 97 0.37 -2.28 -18.15
N SER A 98 -0.55 -3.11 -18.57
CA SER A 98 -0.65 -3.56 -19.96
C SER A 98 -1.35 -2.55 -20.86
N GLY A 99 -1.95 -1.50 -20.29
CA GLY A 99 -2.64 -0.49 -21.05
C GLY A 99 -4.10 -0.84 -21.37
N THR A 100 -4.62 -1.96 -20.88
CA THR A 100 -6.03 -2.31 -21.13
C THR A 100 -6.97 -1.55 -20.21
N ASN A 101 -6.45 -0.92 -19.18
CA ASN A 101 -7.25 -0.09 -18.29
C ASN A 101 -6.38 1.10 -17.87
N SER A 102 -6.98 2.08 -17.20
CA SER A 102 -6.25 3.26 -16.74
C SER A 102 -6.85 3.74 -15.43
N PHE A 103 -6.08 4.53 -14.70
CA PHE A 103 -6.58 5.14 -13.47
C PHE A 103 -7.77 6.04 -13.76
N GLU A 104 -7.77 6.72 -14.91
CA GLU A 104 -8.88 7.58 -15.30
C GLU A 104 -10.16 6.80 -15.51
N ASN A 105 -10.07 5.63 -16.12
CA ASN A 105 -11.23 4.78 -16.34
C ASN A 105 -11.78 4.28 -15.01
N ILE A 106 -10.90 3.91 -14.10
CA ILE A 106 -11.30 3.44 -12.77
C ILE A 106 -12.00 4.56 -12.01
N GLU A 107 -11.46 5.77 -12.09
CA GLU A 107 -12.05 6.93 -11.44
C GLU A 107 -13.45 7.20 -11.98
N LYS A 108 -13.61 7.15 -13.29
CA LYS A 108 -14.92 7.34 -13.90
C LYS A 108 -15.90 6.28 -13.47
N GLU A 109 -15.46 5.05 -13.39
CA GLU A 109 -16.33 3.95 -12.98
C GLU A 109 -16.80 4.15 -11.53
N LEU A 110 -15.88 4.56 -10.66
CA LEU A 110 -16.24 4.82 -9.26
C LEU A 110 -17.22 5.98 -9.14
N LEU A 111 -17.02 7.03 -9.92
CA LEU A 111 -17.94 8.16 -9.91
C LEU A 111 -19.32 7.74 -10.42
N ASN A 112 -19.36 6.88 -11.44
CA ASN A 112 -20.64 6.37 -11.96
C ASN A 112 -21.38 5.56 -10.92
N ARG A 113 -20.66 4.94 -10.00
CA ARG A 113 -21.26 4.18 -8.91
C ARG A 113 -21.51 5.06 -7.70
N MET A 114 -21.35 6.36 -7.84
CA MET A 114 -21.56 7.32 -6.77
C MET A 114 -20.60 7.09 -5.59
N VAL A 115 -19.42 6.56 -5.89
CA VAL A 115 -18.39 6.38 -4.87
C VAL A 115 -17.47 7.57 -4.89
N LYS A 116 -17.32 8.22 -3.76
CA LYS A 116 -16.40 9.32 -3.62
C LYS A 116 -15.37 8.99 -2.57
N PHE A 117 -14.12 9.25 -2.91
CA PHE A 117 -13.07 9.07 -1.95
C PHE A 117 -12.62 10.43 -1.44
N GLU A 118 -12.67 10.60 -0.13
CA GLU A 118 -12.11 11.76 0.49
C GLU A 118 -10.93 11.28 1.31
N LEU A 119 -9.76 11.43 0.78
CA LEU A 119 -8.58 10.99 1.48
C LEU A 119 -8.29 11.94 2.63
N ALA A 120 -7.86 11.39 3.74
CA ALA A 120 -7.48 12.20 4.88
C ALA A 120 -6.33 13.12 4.48
N LYS A 121 -6.47 14.39 4.85
CA LYS A 121 -5.42 15.35 4.56
C LYS A 121 -4.58 15.50 5.81
N VAL A 122 -3.29 15.41 5.63
CA VAL A 122 -2.38 15.66 6.73
C VAL A 122 -1.96 17.11 6.60
N ASN A 123 -2.31 17.92 7.61
CA ASN A 123 -1.96 19.32 7.53
C ASN A 123 -0.49 19.51 7.93
N THR A 124 -0.03 20.75 7.89
CA THR A 124 1.37 21.04 8.14
C THR A 124 1.83 20.67 9.54
N THR A 125 0.91 20.51 10.47
CA THR A 125 1.28 20.09 11.81
C THR A 125 1.28 18.58 11.95
N GLY A 126 0.87 17.88 10.91
CA GLY A 126 0.80 16.43 10.97
C GLY A 126 -0.49 15.89 11.54
N THR A 127 -1.44 16.76 11.86
CA THR A 127 -2.70 16.33 12.42
C THR A 127 -3.62 15.86 11.30
N ILE A 128 -4.26 14.73 11.49
CA ILE A 128 -5.18 14.22 10.52
C ILE A 128 -6.58 14.71 10.89
N PRO A 129 -7.30 15.32 9.96
CA PRO A 129 -8.65 15.81 10.25
C PRO A 129 -9.57 14.63 10.52
N SER A 130 -10.44 14.79 11.44
CA SER A 130 -11.38 13.71 11.77
C SER A 130 -12.64 13.76 10.93
#